data_bd006a92035da1b6d80dc60a99cbdcb1
#
_entry.id   bd006a92035da1b6d80dc60a99cbdcb1
#
_cell.length_a   1.000
_cell.length_b   1.000
_cell.length_c   1.000
_cell.angle_alpha   90.00
_cell.angle_beta   90.00
_cell.angle_gamma   90.00
#
_symmetry.space_group_name_H-M   'P 1'
#
loop_
_entity.id
_entity.type
_entity.pdbx_description
1 polymer ?
#
loop_
_entity_poly.entity_id
_entity_poly.type
_entity_poly.pdbx_seq_one_letter_code
_entity_poly.pdbx_strand_id
1 'polypeptide(L)'
;MFRKVIALFISIILFILLVSAVAESGAGLFSELIESDCTDERLAALDEAAETISVSQTTGDVTVEVSQAYYEGNRIFISYKVSGPAMVLDGLELEDGAYADIIAGGETESDEGTTIGWKECIVPQDELTDPQTFCLAYKISENDEKQMLKFTLKQNEYEHFLQGVSPATDYQAHAILYMGKVDLKGAVILTSPEQAASWLAWQEGEAETGTDVIACWNLYQNSELVSCDLFGSSEVLTDGVAFSVMFPFMEDLSGLMLVPEYSEGGEKPDEAIILKPMIQE
;
A
#
# COMPACT_ATOMS: atom_id res chain seq x y z
N MET A 1 44.96 -7.37 -33.86
CA MET A 1 43.52 -7.34 -34.09
C MET A 1 42.75 -8.31 -33.16
N PHE A 2 43.17 -9.56 -33.02
CA PHE A 2 42.53 -10.60 -32.18
C PHE A 2 42.37 -10.22 -30.67
N ARG A 3 43.37 -9.61 -30.06
CA ARG A 3 43.32 -9.22 -28.62
C ARG A 3 42.25 -8.16 -28.28
N LYS A 4 41.92 -7.26 -29.23
CA LYS A 4 40.85 -6.25 -29.00
C LYS A 4 39.44 -6.85 -29.14
N VAL A 5 39.28 -7.87 -29.97
CA VAL A 5 38.00 -8.59 -30.16
C VAL A 5 37.71 -9.45 -28.91
N ILE A 6 38.72 -10.13 -28.34
CA ILE A 6 38.59 -10.92 -27.11
C ILE A 6 38.23 -10.02 -25.93
N ALA A 7 38.87 -8.86 -25.80
CA ALA A 7 38.55 -7.91 -24.71
C ALA A 7 37.11 -7.38 -24.82
N LEU A 8 36.63 -7.11 -26.03
CA LEU A 8 35.24 -6.68 -26.26
C LEU A 8 34.23 -7.79 -25.91
N PHE A 9 34.53 -9.04 -26.28
CA PHE A 9 33.69 -10.19 -25.95
C PHE A 9 33.63 -10.47 -24.45
N ILE A 10 34.75 -10.36 -23.74
CA ILE A 10 34.80 -10.51 -22.28
C ILE A 10 34.02 -9.37 -21.61
N SER A 11 34.11 -8.12 -22.07
CA SER A 11 33.32 -7.00 -21.57
C SER A 11 31.82 -7.20 -21.78
N ILE A 12 31.40 -7.72 -22.93
CA ILE A 12 29.98 -8.00 -23.22
C ILE A 12 29.47 -9.15 -22.34
N ILE A 13 30.25 -10.21 -22.15
CA ILE A 13 29.88 -11.33 -21.29
C ILE A 13 29.83 -10.87 -19.81
N LEU A 14 30.76 -10.05 -19.35
CA LEU A 14 30.72 -9.47 -18.02
C LEU A 14 29.51 -8.53 -17.83
N PHE A 15 29.19 -7.74 -18.85
CA PHE A 15 28.01 -6.88 -18.82
C PHE A 15 26.71 -7.69 -18.80
N ILE A 16 26.59 -8.76 -19.59
CA ILE A 16 25.45 -9.68 -19.57
C ILE A 16 25.35 -10.41 -18.22
N LEU A 17 26.46 -10.84 -17.63
CA LEU A 17 26.48 -11.48 -16.32
C LEU A 17 26.14 -10.49 -15.19
N LEU A 18 26.57 -9.24 -15.28
CA LEU A 18 26.18 -8.16 -14.36
C LEU A 18 24.69 -7.84 -14.47
N VAL A 19 24.16 -7.72 -15.70
CA VAL A 19 22.72 -7.50 -15.92
C VAL A 19 21.89 -8.70 -15.45
N SER A 20 22.37 -9.95 -15.64
CA SER A 20 21.70 -11.13 -15.11
C SER A 20 21.75 -11.24 -13.58
N ALA A 21 22.86 -10.86 -12.96
CA ALA A 21 22.98 -10.84 -11.50
C ALA A 21 22.10 -9.75 -10.84
N VAL A 22 21.91 -8.62 -11.53
CA VAL A 22 20.99 -7.56 -11.08
C VAL A 22 19.53 -7.99 -11.29
N ALA A 23 19.22 -8.77 -12.35
CA ALA A 23 17.88 -9.31 -12.60
C ALA A 23 17.48 -10.43 -11.60
N GLU A 24 18.46 -11.19 -11.07
CA GLU A 24 18.20 -12.21 -10.04
C GLU A 24 18.10 -11.63 -8.62
N SER A 25 18.60 -10.41 -8.39
CA SER A 25 18.48 -9.75 -7.06
C SER A 25 17.22 -8.90 -6.89
N GLY A 26 16.37 -8.81 -7.90
CA GLY A 26 15.16 -7.99 -7.87
C GLY A 26 13.91 -8.69 -7.33
N ALA A 27 13.90 -10.02 -7.25
CA ALA A 27 12.76 -10.75 -6.70
C ALA A 27 12.91 -10.84 -5.17
N GLY A 28 11.95 -10.28 -4.44
CA GLY A 28 11.91 -10.37 -2.99
C GLY A 28 12.41 -9.14 -2.23
N LEU A 29 12.54 -7.99 -2.89
CA LEU A 29 13.14 -6.81 -2.27
C LEU A 29 12.27 -6.21 -1.16
N PHE A 30 10.94 -6.23 -1.32
CA PHE A 30 10.04 -5.71 -0.29
C PHE A 30 10.04 -6.59 0.96
N SER A 31 10.05 -7.92 0.81
CA SER A 31 10.13 -8.85 1.96
C SER A 31 11.45 -8.76 2.72
N GLU A 32 12.54 -8.32 2.06
CA GLU A 32 13.82 -8.07 2.71
C GLU A 32 13.88 -6.70 3.43
N LEU A 33 13.12 -5.70 2.95
CA LEU A 33 13.16 -4.33 3.44
C LEU A 33 12.11 -4.01 4.51
N ILE A 34 10.98 -4.71 4.49
CA ILE A 34 9.88 -4.41 5.41
C ILE A 34 10.01 -5.32 6.66
N GLU A 35 10.71 -4.83 7.67
CA GLU A 35 10.70 -5.39 9.02
C GLU A 35 9.43 -4.92 9.74
N SER A 36 8.27 -5.52 9.45
CA SER A 36 7.03 -5.13 10.12
C SER A 36 6.19 -6.35 10.46
N ASP A 37 5.19 -6.17 11.33
CA ASP A 37 4.16 -7.16 11.69
C ASP A 37 3.23 -7.53 10.51
N CYS A 38 3.54 -7.08 9.29
CA CYS A 38 2.88 -7.54 8.07
C CYS A 38 3.12 -9.04 7.90
N THR A 39 2.09 -9.78 7.54
CA THR A 39 2.21 -11.20 7.31
C THR A 39 3.19 -11.47 6.17
N ASP A 40 4.03 -12.50 6.30
CA ASP A 40 4.98 -12.93 5.26
C ASP A 40 4.28 -13.13 3.89
N GLU A 41 3.00 -13.53 3.91
CA GLU A 41 2.16 -13.73 2.74
C GLU A 41 1.88 -12.42 1.98
N ARG A 42 1.62 -11.31 2.69
CA ARG A 42 1.40 -10.00 2.07
C ARG A 42 2.66 -9.50 1.37
N LEU A 43 3.81 -9.66 2.02
CA LEU A 43 5.09 -9.24 1.45
C LEU A 43 5.46 -10.08 0.23
N ALA A 44 5.23 -11.40 0.28
CA ALA A 44 5.44 -12.30 -0.85
C ALA A 44 4.52 -11.92 -2.03
N ALA A 45 3.26 -11.60 -1.77
CA ALA A 45 2.32 -11.13 -2.80
C ALA A 45 2.76 -9.80 -3.41
N LEU A 46 3.28 -8.87 -2.59
CA LEU A 46 3.82 -7.60 -3.07
C LEU A 46 5.05 -7.79 -3.95
N ASP A 47 5.99 -8.66 -3.56
CA ASP A 47 7.18 -8.98 -4.35
C ASP A 47 6.82 -9.62 -5.69
N GLU A 48 5.81 -10.51 -5.73
CA GLU A 48 5.32 -11.13 -6.96
C GLU A 48 4.60 -10.14 -7.88
N ALA A 49 3.83 -9.21 -7.29
CA ALA A 49 3.03 -8.24 -8.04
C ALA A 49 3.83 -7.03 -8.52
N ALA A 50 4.96 -6.71 -7.86
CA ALA A 50 5.75 -5.52 -8.15
C ALA A 50 6.46 -5.62 -9.51
N GLU A 51 6.42 -4.52 -10.26
CA GLU A 51 7.15 -4.40 -11.52
C GLU A 51 8.59 -3.99 -11.26
N THR A 52 9.54 -4.62 -11.98
CA THR A 52 10.94 -4.17 -12.01
C THR A 52 11.04 -2.92 -12.88
N ILE A 53 11.37 -1.79 -12.28
CA ILE A 53 11.44 -0.49 -12.95
C ILE A 53 12.86 -0.18 -13.42
N SER A 54 13.86 -0.32 -12.54
CA SER A 54 15.30 -0.10 -12.83
C SER A 54 15.59 1.24 -13.52
N VAL A 55 14.89 2.29 -13.09
CA VAL A 55 15.15 3.66 -13.57
C VAL A 55 16.09 4.33 -12.61
N SER A 56 17.18 4.91 -13.12
CA SER A 56 18.20 5.56 -12.31
C SER A 56 18.60 6.93 -12.83
N GLN A 57 19.06 7.79 -11.93
CA GLN A 57 19.64 9.10 -12.25
C GLN A 57 20.87 9.34 -11.39
N THR A 58 21.95 9.80 -12.05
CA THR A 58 23.18 10.19 -11.38
C THR A 58 23.32 11.69 -11.39
N THR A 59 23.56 12.29 -10.22
CA THR A 59 23.81 13.71 -10.04
C THR A 59 25.07 13.88 -9.18
N GLY A 60 26.17 14.32 -9.79
CA GLY A 60 27.48 14.32 -9.13
C GLY A 60 27.94 12.90 -8.81
N ASP A 61 28.25 12.66 -7.53
CA ASP A 61 28.68 11.35 -7.02
C ASP A 61 27.53 10.52 -6.42
N VAL A 62 26.28 11.00 -6.53
CA VAL A 62 25.10 10.32 -6.03
C VAL A 62 24.33 9.69 -7.18
N THR A 63 23.97 8.42 -7.04
CA THR A 63 23.06 7.71 -7.94
C THR A 63 21.81 7.29 -7.16
N VAL A 64 20.65 7.67 -7.66
CA VAL A 64 19.34 7.25 -7.15
C VAL A 64 18.71 6.33 -8.17
N GLU A 65 18.19 5.20 -7.74
CA GLU A 65 17.51 4.21 -8.56
C GLU A 65 16.17 3.83 -7.92
N VAL A 66 15.08 3.76 -8.71
CA VAL A 66 13.85 3.05 -8.33
C VAL A 66 13.96 1.66 -8.91
N SER A 67 14.01 0.65 -8.05
CA SER A 67 14.27 -0.73 -8.41
C SER A 67 12.99 -1.49 -8.75
N GLN A 68 12.00 -1.40 -7.88
CA GLN A 68 10.69 -2.02 -8.05
C GLN A 68 9.58 -1.05 -7.65
N ALA A 69 8.40 -1.23 -8.23
CA ALA A 69 7.22 -0.50 -7.82
C ALA A 69 5.96 -1.33 -8.06
N TYR A 70 4.93 -1.07 -7.25
CA TYR A 70 3.59 -1.63 -7.37
C TYR A 70 2.57 -0.51 -7.24
N TYR A 71 1.63 -0.43 -8.21
CA TYR A 71 0.58 0.60 -8.21
C TYR A 71 -0.78 -0.05 -8.37
N GLU A 72 -1.67 0.19 -7.41
CA GLU A 72 -3.03 -0.36 -7.38
C GLU A 72 -4.00 0.60 -6.70
N GLY A 73 -5.09 0.92 -7.38
CA GLY A 73 -6.03 1.93 -6.90
C GLY A 73 -5.34 3.26 -6.69
N ASN A 74 -5.37 3.77 -5.47
CA ASN A 74 -4.69 5.00 -5.09
C ASN A 74 -3.40 4.77 -4.28
N ARG A 75 -2.90 3.53 -4.19
CA ARG A 75 -1.70 3.18 -3.41
C ARG A 75 -0.56 2.82 -4.33
N ILE A 76 0.61 3.31 -3.99
CA ILE A 76 1.86 2.97 -4.65
C ILE A 76 2.89 2.53 -3.60
N PHE A 77 3.58 1.42 -3.90
CA PHE A 77 4.78 0.97 -3.21
C PHE A 77 5.96 1.16 -4.13
N ILE A 78 7.04 1.69 -3.61
CA ILE A 78 8.31 1.80 -4.34
C ILE A 78 9.44 1.27 -3.48
N SER A 79 10.40 0.59 -4.10
CA SER A 79 11.72 0.34 -3.54
C SER A 79 12.75 1.16 -4.30
N TYR A 80 13.73 1.69 -3.58
CA TYR A 80 14.76 2.53 -4.17
C TYR A 80 16.12 2.27 -3.53
N LYS A 81 17.16 2.61 -4.28
CA LYS A 81 18.55 2.52 -3.87
C LYS A 81 19.24 3.85 -4.09
N VAL A 82 20.03 4.26 -3.10
CA VAL A 82 20.85 5.45 -3.17
C VAL A 82 22.30 5.05 -2.95
N SER A 83 23.17 5.38 -3.91
CA SER A 83 24.62 5.16 -3.80
C SER A 83 25.34 6.49 -3.85
N GLY A 84 26.31 6.71 -2.96
CA GLY A 84 27.08 7.95 -2.87
C GLY A 84 26.87 8.68 -1.54
N PRO A 85 27.30 9.97 -1.43
CA PRO A 85 27.18 10.74 -0.19
C PRO A 85 25.72 10.96 0.22
N ALA A 86 25.54 11.34 1.47
CA ALA A 86 24.22 11.52 2.09
C ALA A 86 23.24 12.31 1.20
N MET A 87 22.00 11.87 1.17
CA MET A 87 20.90 12.44 0.42
C MET A 87 19.65 12.55 1.29
N VAL A 88 18.83 13.55 1.01
CA VAL A 88 17.51 13.70 1.61
C VAL A 88 16.45 13.40 0.56
N LEU A 89 15.61 12.40 0.80
CA LEU A 89 14.43 12.12 -0.02
C LEU A 89 13.29 13.07 0.39
N ASP A 90 12.84 13.87 -0.58
CA ASP A 90 11.79 14.89 -0.36
C ASP A 90 10.38 14.30 -0.48
N GLY A 91 10.22 13.17 -1.18
CA GLY A 91 8.95 12.45 -1.32
C GLY A 91 8.65 11.92 -2.71
N LEU A 92 7.42 11.48 -2.89
CA LEU A 92 6.87 11.05 -4.17
C LEU A 92 5.86 12.09 -4.66
N GLU A 93 6.00 12.52 -5.90
CA GLU A 93 5.13 13.49 -6.54
C GLU A 93 4.54 12.93 -7.83
N LEU A 94 3.42 13.47 -8.26
CA LEU A 94 2.88 13.27 -9.59
C LEU A 94 3.53 14.25 -10.59
N GLU A 95 3.38 14.02 -11.88
CA GLU A 95 4.01 14.85 -12.90
C GLU A 95 3.55 16.32 -12.87
N ASP A 96 2.34 16.60 -12.41
CA ASP A 96 1.76 17.94 -12.23
C ASP A 96 2.20 18.64 -10.93
N GLY A 97 2.95 17.93 -10.07
CA GLY A 97 3.47 18.43 -8.80
C GLY A 97 2.58 18.17 -7.58
N ALA A 98 1.49 17.42 -7.73
CA ALA A 98 0.71 16.94 -6.59
C ALA A 98 1.54 15.92 -5.79
N TYR A 99 1.43 15.96 -4.46
CA TYR A 99 2.15 15.04 -3.59
C TYR A 99 1.34 13.76 -3.34
N ALA A 100 2.02 12.62 -3.36
CA ALA A 100 1.50 11.40 -2.80
C ALA A 100 1.87 11.34 -1.31
N ASP A 101 0.86 11.16 -0.45
CA ASP A 101 1.05 11.11 0.99
C ASP A 101 1.79 9.82 1.39
N ILE A 102 2.94 9.96 2.03
CA ILE A 102 3.71 8.82 2.54
C ILE A 102 3.03 8.32 3.81
N ILE A 103 2.54 7.08 3.79
CA ILE A 103 1.89 6.44 4.95
C ILE A 103 2.79 5.45 5.68
N ALA A 104 3.79 4.89 4.98
CA ALA A 104 4.78 4.01 5.56
C ALA A 104 6.10 4.07 4.78
N GLY A 105 7.20 3.66 5.39
CA GLY A 105 8.50 3.60 4.74
C GLY A 105 9.60 3.20 5.72
N GLY A 106 10.70 2.72 5.17
CA GLY A 106 11.90 2.37 5.91
C GLY A 106 13.14 2.48 5.04
N GLU A 107 14.30 2.57 5.69
CA GLU A 107 15.60 2.66 5.04
C GLU A 107 16.61 1.81 5.81
N THR A 108 17.49 1.13 5.08
CA THR A 108 18.62 0.36 5.63
C THR A 108 19.90 0.79 4.93
N GLU A 109 20.92 1.12 5.69
CA GLU A 109 22.22 1.45 5.16
C GLU A 109 23.10 0.20 5.06
N SER A 110 23.69 -0.06 3.89
CA SER A 110 24.63 -1.15 3.69
C SER A 110 26.04 -0.74 4.09
N ASP A 111 26.89 -1.74 4.37
CA ASP A 111 28.32 -1.56 4.72
C ASP A 111 29.13 -0.80 3.63
N GLU A 112 28.59 -0.71 2.41
CA GLU A 112 29.23 -0.06 1.26
C GLU A 112 28.81 1.41 1.06
N GLY A 113 28.09 2.01 2.01
CA GLY A 113 27.57 3.39 1.92
C GLY A 113 26.46 3.52 0.88
N THR A 114 25.68 2.47 0.73
CA THR A 114 24.48 2.43 -0.09
C THR A 114 23.27 2.35 0.83
N THR A 115 22.31 3.26 0.65
CA THR A 115 21.01 3.20 1.32
C THR A 115 20.01 2.49 0.41
N ILE A 116 19.31 1.50 0.95
CA ILE A 116 18.18 0.85 0.29
C ILE A 116 16.94 1.18 1.12
N GLY A 117 15.86 1.59 0.46
CA GLY A 117 14.66 1.99 1.15
C GLY A 117 13.40 1.62 0.38
N TRP A 118 12.28 1.76 1.07
CA TRP A 118 10.95 1.60 0.49
C TRP A 118 10.01 2.67 1.02
N LYS A 119 8.97 2.97 0.24
CA LYS A 119 7.88 3.84 0.64
C LYS A 119 6.56 3.29 0.15
N GLU A 120 5.54 3.44 0.99
CA GLU A 120 4.15 3.25 0.65
C GLU A 120 3.46 4.61 0.68
N CYS A 121 2.82 4.99 -0.42
CA CYS A 121 2.20 6.29 -0.55
C CYS A 121 0.75 6.17 -1.04
N ILE A 122 -0.08 7.14 -0.67
CA ILE A 122 -1.44 7.31 -1.17
C ILE A 122 -1.46 8.48 -2.16
N VAL A 123 -1.97 8.24 -3.35
CA VAL A 123 -2.20 9.24 -4.39
C VAL A 123 -3.61 9.81 -4.20
N PRO A 124 -3.82 11.14 -4.26
CA PRO A 124 -5.15 11.73 -4.24
C PRO A 124 -6.04 11.15 -5.34
N GLN A 125 -7.29 10.81 -5.02
CA GLN A 125 -8.17 10.08 -5.95
C GLN A 125 -8.55 10.87 -7.20
N ASP A 126 -8.63 12.18 -7.11
CA ASP A 126 -8.93 13.10 -8.21
C ASP A 126 -7.75 13.29 -9.18
N GLU A 127 -6.55 12.86 -8.81
CA GLU A 127 -5.33 12.95 -9.60
C GLU A 127 -4.93 11.62 -10.28
N LEU A 128 -5.77 10.57 -10.16
CA LEU A 128 -5.45 9.25 -10.69
C LEU A 128 -5.56 9.19 -12.21
N THR A 129 -4.52 8.69 -12.86
CA THR A 129 -4.50 8.35 -14.29
C THR A 129 -3.93 6.95 -14.51
N ASP A 130 -4.23 6.34 -15.67
CA ASP A 130 -3.64 5.07 -16.05
C ASP A 130 -3.18 5.11 -17.53
N PRO A 131 -1.87 5.03 -17.82
CA PRO A 131 -0.76 4.93 -16.87
C PRO A 131 -0.50 6.23 -16.09
N GLN A 132 0.09 6.12 -14.89
CA GLN A 132 0.45 7.24 -14.04
C GLN A 132 1.96 7.47 -14.06
N THR A 133 2.38 8.73 -14.22
CA THR A 133 3.78 9.14 -14.07
C THR A 133 4.05 9.66 -12.66
N PHE A 134 5.04 9.07 -12.03
CA PHE A 134 5.53 9.41 -10.69
C PHE A 134 6.92 10.03 -10.77
N CYS A 135 7.24 10.87 -9.81
CA CYS A 135 8.51 11.55 -9.65
C CYS A 135 9.03 11.33 -8.24
N LEU A 136 10.09 10.52 -8.08
CA LEU A 136 10.79 10.46 -6.81
C LEU A 136 11.62 11.74 -6.66
N ALA A 137 11.21 12.62 -5.74
CA ALA A 137 11.84 13.89 -5.49
C ALA A 137 12.94 13.74 -4.44
N TYR A 138 14.13 14.29 -4.72
CA TYR A 138 15.29 14.20 -3.82
C TYR A 138 16.21 15.41 -3.91
N LYS A 139 17.05 15.57 -2.89
CA LYS A 139 18.16 16.54 -2.83
C LYS A 139 19.43 15.84 -2.39
N ILE A 140 20.57 16.27 -2.90
CA ILE A 140 21.86 15.75 -2.46
C ILE A 140 22.22 16.32 -1.10
N SER A 141 21.87 17.59 -0.86
CA SER A 141 21.92 18.26 0.43
C SER A 141 20.72 19.18 0.62
N GLU A 142 20.47 19.63 1.85
CA GLU A 142 19.34 20.51 2.17
C GLU A 142 19.30 21.81 1.34
N ASN A 143 20.47 22.29 0.92
CA ASN A 143 20.60 23.56 0.19
C ASN A 143 20.61 23.38 -1.34
N ASP A 144 20.56 22.15 -1.84
CA ASP A 144 20.57 21.88 -3.28
C ASP A 144 19.19 22.01 -3.89
N GLU A 145 19.16 22.22 -5.20
CA GLU A 145 17.93 22.18 -5.97
C GLU A 145 17.33 20.77 -5.96
N LYS A 146 16.02 20.70 -5.86
CA LYS A 146 15.27 19.45 -5.94
C LYS A 146 15.48 18.78 -7.29
N GLN A 147 15.82 17.51 -7.25
CA GLN A 147 15.97 16.62 -8.39
C GLN A 147 14.74 15.71 -8.47
N MET A 148 14.42 15.24 -9.69
CA MET A 148 13.23 14.42 -9.94
C MET A 148 13.61 13.21 -10.78
N LEU A 149 13.48 12.01 -10.19
CA LEU A 149 13.62 10.76 -10.94
C LEU A 149 12.23 10.30 -11.39
N LYS A 150 11.96 10.39 -12.69
CA LYS A 150 10.64 10.06 -13.27
C LYS A 150 10.55 8.60 -13.68
N PHE A 151 9.41 7.99 -13.40
CA PHE A 151 9.03 6.66 -13.86
C PHE A 151 7.52 6.57 -14.07
N THR A 152 7.06 5.64 -14.90
CA THR A 152 5.64 5.49 -15.23
C THR A 152 5.21 4.07 -14.92
N LEU A 153 4.06 3.94 -14.25
CA LEU A 153 3.45 2.67 -13.90
C LEU A 153 2.06 2.56 -14.52
N LYS A 154 1.69 1.33 -14.88
CA LYS A 154 0.31 0.98 -15.17
C LYS A 154 -0.37 0.54 -13.88
N GLN A 155 -1.63 0.96 -13.72
CA GLN A 155 -2.42 0.54 -12.56
C GLN A 155 -2.73 -0.97 -12.66
N ASN A 156 -2.55 -1.70 -11.57
CA ASN A 156 -3.04 -3.06 -11.44
C ASN A 156 -4.56 -3.03 -11.25
N GLU A 157 -5.26 -3.88 -11.98
CA GLU A 157 -6.71 -4.00 -11.88
C GLU A 157 -7.09 -4.87 -10.69
N TYR A 158 -8.23 -4.56 -10.09
CA TYR A 158 -8.82 -5.42 -9.07
C TYR A 158 -9.44 -6.65 -9.71
N GLU A 159 -9.20 -7.82 -9.13
CA GLU A 159 -9.64 -9.09 -9.68
C GLU A 159 -11.06 -9.46 -9.25
N HIS A 160 -11.44 -9.11 -8.03
CA HIS A 160 -12.72 -9.49 -7.46
C HIS A 160 -13.34 -8.36 -6.63
N PHE A 161 -14.66 -8.26 -6.70
CA PHE A 161 -15.44 -7.33 -5.89
C PHE A 161 -16.39 -8.10 -5.00
N LEU A 162 -16.48 -7.71 -3.73
CA LEU A 162 -17.34 -8.28 -2.72
C LEU A 162 -18.27 -7.20 -2.18
N GLN A 163 -19.49 -7.57 -1.83
CA GLN A 163 -20.43 -6.68 -1.17
C GLN A 163 -21.24 -7.40 -0.09
N GLY A 164 -21.74 -6.64 0.86
CA GLY A 164 -22.62 -7.16 1.89
C GLY A 164 -23.36 -6.06 2.64
N VAL A 165 -24.36 -6.47 3.38
CA VAL A 165 -25.19 -5.58 4.21
C VAL A 165 -25.32 -6.22 5.58
N SER A 166 -25.22 -5.42 6.66
CA SER A 166 -25.45 -5.89 8.02
C SER A 166 -26.90 -6.26 8.25
N PRO A 167 -27.17 -7.33 8.98
CA PRO A 167 -28.51 -7.69 9.45
C PRO A 167 -28.99 -6.86 10.65
N ALA A 168 -28.17 -5.97 11.19
CA ALA A 168 -28.51 -5.12 12.34
C ALA A 168 -29.80 -4.32 12.09
N THR A 169 -30.56 -4.04 13.15
CA THR A 169 -31.88 -3.38 13.07
C THR A 169 -31.86 -1.92 13.46
N ASP A 170 -30.84 -1.50 14.21
CA ASP A 170 -30.66 -0.16 14.77
C ASP A 170 -29.77 0.74 13.90
N TYR A 171 -29.07 0.16 12.94
CA TYR A 171 -28.29 0.88 11.91
C TYR A 171 -28.28 0.10 10.59
N GLN A 172 -27.87 0.76 9.52
CA GLN A 172 -27.57 0.11 8.24
C GLN A 172 -26.07 0.21 7.97
N ALA A 173 -25.43 -0.93 7.68
CA ALA A 173 -24.04 -0.93 7.24
C ALA A 173 -23.94 -1.69 5.91
N HIS A 174 -23.26 -1.05 4.95
CA HIS A 174 -22.97 -1.59 3.63
C HIS A 174 -21.47 -1.71 3.45
N ALA A 175 -21.00 -2.89 3.10
CA ALA A 175 -19.60 -3.13 2.77
C ALA A 175 -19.44 -3.29 1.25
N ILE A 176 -18.41 -2.65 0.70
CA ILE A 176 -17.92 -2.88 -0.65
C ILE A 176 -16.42 -3.06 -0.53
N LEU A 177 -15.96 -4.28 -0.84
CA LEU A 177 -14.55 -4.62 -0.83
C LEU A 177 -14.11 -5.05 -2.22
N TYR A 178 -12.85 -4.90 -2.49
CA TYR A 178 -12.20 -5.38 -3.70
C TYR A 178 -10.88 -6.07 -3.36
N MET A 179 -10.64 -7.18 -4.01
CA MET A 179 -9.38 -7.92 -3.91
C MET A 179 -8.45 -7.44 -5.01
N GLY A 180 -7.32 -6.89 -4.59
CA GLY A 180 -6.17 -6.67 -5.44
C GLY A 180 -5.22 -7.86 -5.39
N LYS A 181 -4.00 -7.67 -5.87
CA LYS A 181 -2.95 -8.70 -5.82
C LYS A 181 -2.23 -8.78 -4.47
N VAL A 182 -2.38 -7.77 -3.63
CA VAL A 182 -1.66 -7.66 -2.35
C VAL A 182 -2.61 -7.63 -1.16
N ASP A 183 -3.74 -6.93 -1.30
CA ASP A 183 -4.66 -6.66 -0.20
C ASP A 183 -6.13 -6.87 -0.61
N LEU A 184 -6.95 -7.28 0.36
CA LEU A 184 -8.40 -7.12 0.32
C LEU A 184 -8.74 -5.81 1.02
N LYS A 185 -9.29 -4.83 0.30
CA LYS A 185 -9.56 -3.49 0.84
C LYS A 185 -10.88 -2.93 0.35
N GLY A 186 -11.36 -1.88 1.01
CA GLY A 186 -12.58 -1.19 0.61
C GLY A 186 -13.15 -0.32 1.72
N ALA A 187 -14.46 -0.22 1.76
CA ALA A 187 -15.15 0.61 2.73
C ALA A 187 -16.38 -0.11 3.32
N VAL A 188 -16.65 0.21 4.59
CA VAL A 188 -17.92 -0.05 5.24
C VAL A 188 -18.58 1.29 5.54
N ILE A 189 -19.75 1.54 4.99
CA ILE A 189 -20.52 2.74 5.25
C ILE A 189 -21.65 2.40 6.19
N LEU A 190 -21.57 2.93 7.40
CA LEU A 190 -22.58 2.82 8.43
C LEU A 190 -23.48 4.06 8.37
N THR A 191 -24.77 3.86 8.13
CA THR A 191 -25.77 4.93 8.10
C THR A 191 -26.59 4.90 9.39
N SER A 192 -26.32 5.82 10.28
CA SER A 192 -27.05 6.07 11.52
C SER A 192 -26.61 7.43 12.08
N PRO A 193 -27.50 8.43 12.14
CA PRO A 193 -27.21 9.73 12.76
C PRO A 193 -26.80 9.61 14.24
N GLU A 194 -27.36 8.63 14.96
CA GLU A 194 -27.01 8.40 16.37
C GLU A 194 -25.58 7.88 16.50
N GLN A 195 -25.18 6.92 15.66
CA GLN A 195 -23.81 6.40 15.64
C GLN A 195 -22.82 7.48 15.20
N ALA A 196 -23.17 8.31 14.22
CA ALA A 196 -22.33 9.43 13.80
C ALA A 196 -22.07 10.41 14.95
N ALA A 197 -23.12 10.78 15.69
CA ALA A 197 -22.99 11.68 16.84
C ALA A 197 -22.18 11.05 17.98
N SER A 198 -22.42 9.75 18.28
CA SER A 198 -21.67 9.01 19.29
C SER A 198 -20.19 8.87 18.91
N TRP A 199 -19.91 8.62 17.64
CA TRP A 199 -18.56 8.48 17.11
C TRP A 199 -17.77 9.79 17.19
N LEU A 200 -18.42 10.92 16.85
CA LEU A 200 -17.83 12.25 16.97
C LEU A 200 -17.47 12.56 18.43
N ALA A 201 -18.42 12.35 19.36
CA ALA A 201 -18.18 12.55 20.79
C ALA A 201 -17.07 11.63 21.32
N TRP A 202 -16.97 10.40 20.82
CA TRP A 202 -15.91 9.48 21.19
C TRP A 202 -14.53 9.95 20.71
N GLN A 203 -14.42 10.42 19.45
CA GLN A 203 -13.18 11.00 18.91
C GLN A 203 -12.72 12.24 19.67
N GLU A 204 -13.65 13.11 20.07
CA GLU A 204 -13.36 14.34 20.80
C GLU A 204 -13.08 14.09 22.30
N GLY A 205 -13.26 12.86 22.78
CA GLY A 205 -13.11 12.51 24.19
C GLY A 205 -14.24 13.04 25.08
N GLU A 206 -15.36 13.40 24.46
CA GLU A 206 -16.57 13.94 25.11
C GLU A 206 -17.67 12.86 25.31
N ALA A 207 -17.38 11.62 24.90
CA ALA A 207 -18.34 10.53 25.05
C ALA A 207 -18.70 10.27 26.50
N GLU A 208 -20.00 10.11 26.78
CA GLU A 208 -20.46 9.68 28.11
C GLU A 208 -19.95 8.26 28.39
N THR A 209 -19.72 7.96 29.68
CA THR A 209 -19.35 6.60 30.11
C THR A 209 -20.43 5.60 29.65
N GLY A 210 -20.02 4.57 28.90
CA GLY A 210 -20.92 3.58 28.35
C GLY A 210 -21.41 3.88 26.92
N THR A 211 -20.85 4.90 26.26
CA THR A 211 -21.03 5.11 24.83
C THR A 211 -20.26 4.04 24.06
N ASP A 212 -20.98 3.14 23.41
CA ASP A 212 -20.40 2.01 22.68
C ASP A 212 -20.52 2.27 21.17
N VAL A 213 -19.41 2.46 20.50
CA VAL A 213 -19.35 2.72 19.06
C VAL A 213 -18.60 1.59 18.36
N ILE A 214 -18.93 1.32 17.10
CA ILE A 214 -18.15 0.40 16.28
C ILE A 214 -16.77 1.03 16.06
N ALA A 215 -15.75 0.45 16.66
CA ALA A 215 -14.38 0.94 16.59
C ALA A 215 -13.67 0.47 15.31
N CYS A 216 -13.89 -0.78 14.90
CA CYS A 216 -13.30 -1.38 13.70
C CYS A 216 -14.15 -2.56 13.18
N TRP A 217 -13.69 -3.15 12.07
CA TRP A 217 -14.29 -4.32 11.45
C TRP A 217 -13.25 -5.41 11.30
N ASN A 218 -13.50 -6.58 11.91
CA ASN A 218 -12.62 -7.74 11.83
C ASN A 218 -13.06 -8.69 10.71
N LEU A 219 -12.10 -9.22 9.96
CA LEU A 219 -12.37 -10.18 8.87
C LEU A 219 -12.36 -11.61 9.41
N TYR A 220 -13.42 -12.32 9.13
CA TYR A 220 -13.58 -13.73 9.45
C TYR A 220 -13.80 -14.55 8.17
N GLN A 221 -13.30 -15.77 8.16
CA GLN A 221 -13.60 -16.77 7.15
C GLN A 221 -14.10 -18.05 7.83
N ASN A 222 -15.28 -18.54 7.42
CA ASN A 222 -15.90 -19.74 8.01
C ASN A 222 -15.97 -19.72 9.55
N SER A 223 -16.20 -18.54 10.14
CA SER A 223 -16.26 -18.27 11.58
C SER A 223 -14.93 -18.31 12.32
N GLU A 224 -13.81 -18.36 11.61
CA GLU A 224 -12.46 -18.19 12.18
C GLU A 224 -11.93 -16.79 11.87
N LEU A 225 -11.32 -16.12 12.86
CA LEU A 225 -10.70 -14.81 12.67
C LEU A 225 -9.52 -14.93 11.70
N VAL A 226 -9.58 -14.19 10.60
CA VAL A 226 -8.49 -14.11 9.63
C VAL A 226 -7.54 -12.97 9.98
N SER A 227 -8.12 -11.79 10.20
CA SER A 227 -7.33 -10.59 10.51
C SER A 227 -8.21 -9.52 11.16
N CYS A 228 -7.61 -8.75 12.06
CA CYS A 228 -8.11 -7.44 12.42
C CYS A 228 -7.85 -6.47 11.26
N ASP A 229 -8.58 -5.35 11.21
CA ASP A 229 -8.33 -4.29 10.24
C ASP A 229 -6.89 -3.75 10.41
N LEU A 230 -6.07 -3.86 9.37
CA LEU A 230 -4.64 -3.54 9.45
C LEU A 230 -4.36 -2.03 9.43
N PHE A 231 -5.21 -1.26 8.76
CA PHE A 231 -5.00 0.18 8.53
C PHE A 231 -6.32 0.93 8.47
N GLY A 232 -7.23 0.58 9.37
CA GLY A 232 -8.55 1.20 9.44
C GLY A 232 -8.44 2.69 9.68
N SER A 233 -9.12 3.46 8.83
CA SER A 233 -9.42 4.86 9.09
C SER A 233 -10.92 5.05 9.06
N SER A 234 -11.39 6.07 9.76
CA SER A 234 -12.82 6.38 9.81
C SER A 234 -13.05 7.86 9.59
N GLU A 235 -14.14 8.16 8.90
CA GLU A 235 -14.61 9.51 8.65
C GLU A 235 -16.06 9.62 9.10
N VAL A 236 -16.36 10.65 9.93
CA VAL A 236 -17.72 10.95 10.34
C VAL A 236 -18.42 11.73 9.24
N LEU A 237 -19.49 11.14 8.72
CA LEU A 237 -20.38 11.75 7.74
C LEU A 237 -21.55 12.48 8.43
N THR A 238 -22.35 13.20 7.67
CA THR A 238 -23.54 13.93 8.17
C THR A 238 -24.55 13.01 8.87
N ASP A 239 -24.69 11.77 8.36
CA ASP A 239 -25.71 10.80 8.81
C ASP A 239 -25.14 9.40 9.07
N GLY A 240 -23.82 9.30 9.24
CA GLY A 240 -23.17 8.02 9.44
C GLY A 240 -21.66 8.10 9.65
N VAL A 241 -21.01 6.96 9.52
CA VAL A 241 -19.55 6.81 9.60
C VAL A 241 -19.08 5.96 8.42
N ALA A 242 -18.06 6.41 7.71
CA ALA A 242 -17.35 5.61 6.71
C ALA A 242 -16.08 5.03 7.34
N PHE A 243 -15.90 3.73 7.21
CA PHE A 243 -14.68 3.02 7.60
C PHE A 243 -13.95 2.58 6.34
N SER A 244 -12.71 2.97 6.19
CA SER A 244 -11.79 2.33 5.25
C SER A 244 -11.23 1.09 5.91
N VAL A 245 -11.32 -0.06 5.26
CA VAL A 245 -10.85 -1.34 5.80
C VAL A 245 -9.83 -1.96 4.86
N MET A 246 -8.82 -2.64 5.44
CA MET A 246 -7.80 -3.34 4.69
C MET A 246 -7.36 -4.60 5.43
N PHE A 247 -7.32 -5.70 4.69
CA PHE A 247 -6.95 -7.03 5.17
C PHE A 247 -5.90 -7.64 4.26
N PRO A 248 -5.17 -8.68 4.71
CA PRO A 248 -4.21 -9.40 3.88
C PRO A 248 -4.84 -9.99 2.61
N PHE A 249 -4.00 -10.26 1.63
CA PHE A 249 -4.37 -11.03 0.44
C PHE A 249 -4.97 -12.40 0.81
N MET A 250 -6.00 -12.81 0.06
CA MET A 250 -6.65 -14.10 0.23
C MET A 250 -6.96 -14.74 -1.12
N GLU A 251 -6.54 -15.98 -1.32
CA GLU A 251 -6.87 -16.73 -2.54
C GLU A 251 -8.33 -17.21 -2.55
N ASP A 252 -8.84 -17.63 -1.38
CA ASP A 252 -10.22 -18.10 -1.24
C ASP A 252 -11.09 -17.01 -0.60
N LEU A 253 -11.99 -16.46 -1.37
CA LEU A 253 -12.94 -15.42 -0.94
C LEU A 253 -14.29 -16.00 -0.46
N SER A 254 -14.41 -17.32 -0.32
CA SER A 254 -15.64 -17.95 0.16
C SER A 254 -15.78 -17.85 1.67
N GLY A 255 -17.04 -17.71 2.14
CA GLY A 255 -17.36 -17.71 3.57
C GLY A 255 -16.82 -16.49 4.36
N LEU A 256 -16.46 -15.40 3.66
CA LEU A 256 -16.00 -14.18 4.28
C LEU A 256 -17.11 -13.39 4.93
N MET A 257 -16.84 -12.82 6.09
CA MET A 257 -17.70 -11.87 6.78
C MET A 257 -16.90 -10.84 7.55
N LEU A 258 -17.46 -9.63 7.65
CA LEU A 258 -16.95 -8.57 8.50
C LEU A 258 -17.74 -8.55 9.81
N VAL A 259 -17.06 -8.68 10.93
CA VAL A 259 -17.65 -8.64 12.27
C VAL A 259 -17.31 -7.28 12.91
N PRO A 260 -18.31 -6.48 13.33
CA PRO A 260 -18.05 -5.23 14.01
C PRO A 260 -17.46 -5.50 15.39
N GLU A 261 -16.45 -4.73 15.75
CA GLU A 261 -15.91 -4.67 17.10
C GLU A 261 -16.25 -3.31 17.73
N TYR A 262 -16.90 -3.35 18.86
CA TYR A 262 -17.33 -2.17 19.60
C TYR A 262 -16.28 -1.75 20.63
N SER A 263 -16.19 -0.46 20.87
CA SER A 263 -15.18 0.15 21.75
C SER A 263 -15.20 -0.38 23.22
N GLU A 264 -16.38 -0.77 23.72
CA GLU A 264 -16.55 -1.31 25.07
C GLU A 264 -17.17 -2.73 25.05
N GLY A 265 -18.03 -3.01 24.09
CA GLY A 265 -18.83 -4.24 24.00
C GLY A 265 -18.13 -5.43 23.33
N GLY A 266 -16.97 -5.21 22.70
CA GLY A 266 -16.27 -6.23 21.92
C GLY A 266 -17.00 -6.60 20.62
N GLU A 267 -16.70 -7.77 20.07
CA GLU A 267 -17.25 -8.24 18.81
C GLU A 267 -18.73 -8.66 18.92
N LYS A 268 -19.51 -8.35 17.86
CA LYS A 268 -20.91 -8.78 17.72
C LYS A 268 -21.12 -9.59 16.44
N PRO A 269 -20.89 -10.91 16.46
CA PRO A 269 -21.02 -11.76 15.28
C PRO A 269 -22.44 -11.84 14.70
N ASP A 270 -23.48 -11.55 15.48
CA ASP A 270 -24.87 -11.51 15.02
C ASP A 270 -25.18 -10.27 14.15
N GLU A 271 -24.31 -9.27 14.19
CA GLU A 271 -24.38 -8.08 13.33
C GLU A 271 -23.44 -8.18 12.10
N ALA A 272 -22.79 -9.31 11.90
CA ALA A 272 -21.80 -9.50 10.84
C ALA A 272 -22.34 -9.26 9.44
N ILE A 273 -21.54 -8.61 8.60
CA ILE A 273 -21.81 -8.44 7.17
C ILE A 273 -21.25 -9.65 6.43
N ILE A 274 -22.15 -10.47 5.87
CA ILE A 274 -21.75 -11.60 5.02
C ILE A 274 -21.38 -11.05 3.64
N LEU A 275 -20.12 -11.24 3.24
CA LEU A 275 -19.60 -10.80 1.96
C LEU A 275 -19.95 -11.79 0.84
N LYS A 276 -20.36 -11.26 -0.30
CA LYS A 276 -20.71 -12.05 -1.50
C LYS A 276 -20.08 -11.41 -2.72
N PRO A 277 -19.64 -12.21 -3.71
CA PRO A 277 -19.17 -11.68 -4.98
C PRO A 277 -20.21 -10.75 -5.61
N MET A 278 -19.77 -9.61 -6.11
CA MET A 278 -20.58 -8.75 -6.97
C MET A 278 -20.66 -9.40 -8.35
N ILE A 279 -21.87 -9.60 -8.84
CA ILE A 279 -22.09 -10.05 -10.22
C ILE A 279 -21.94 -8.80 -11.08
N GLN A 280 -20.88 -8.74 -11.88
CA GLN A 280 -20.78 -7.74 -12.95
C GLN A 280 -21.75 -8.16 -14.05
N GLU A 281 -22.80 -7.37 -14.26
CA GLU A 281 -23.76 -7.56 -15.38
C GLU A 281 -23.20 -7.03 -16.70
#